data_19f46db3d8fe6ba1d47eb3c6b722ef44
#
_entry.id   19f46db3d8fe6ba1d47eb3c6b722ef44
#
_cell.length_a   1.000
_cell.length_b   1.000
_cell.length_c   1.000
_cell.angle_alpha   90.00
_cell.angle_beta   90.00
_cell.angle_gamma   90.00
#
_symmetry.space_group_name_H-M   'P 1'
#
loop_
_entity.id
_entity.type
_entity.pdbx_description
1 polymer ?
#
loop_
_entity_poly.entity_id
_entity_poly.type
_entity_poly.pdbx_seq_one_letter_code
_entity_poly.pdbx_strand_id
1 'polypeptide(L)'
;MIDKNELLAWLAEKDKRLEKEMTLVAVGGTAMTLLGLKSSTIDVDFCLSAVERKIFEKMMTKQDKKWKIDLFTDGYIFSEQLPYDYADKAKEIKRLDHIVLKALAPVDIIITKAARLNARDEEDIAALVKFVNKDELIKRFEKVVKTYAGREEEYRYHFQIILKRFFN
;
A
#
# COMPACT_ATOMS: atom_id res chain seq x y z
N MET A 1 2.67 -2.01 -17.98
CA MET A 1 3.42 -2.22 -16.71
C MET A 1 4.20 -0.96 -16.38
N ILE A 2 4.25 -0.59 -15.13
CA ILE A 2 4.85 0.66 -14.66
C ILE A 2 5.97 0.29 -13.70
N ASP A 3 7.21 0.68 -14.04
CA ASP A 3 8.36 0.41 -13.18
C ASP A 3 8.61 1.57 -12.18
N LYS A 4 9.56 1.37 -11.27
CA LYS A 4 9.91 2.33 -10.24
C LYS A 4 10.36 3.68 -10.82
N ASN A 5 11.15 3.66 -11.89
CA ASN A 5 11.66 4.90 -12.50
C ASN A 5 10.54 5.72 -13.13
N GLU A 6 9.61 5.05 -13.82
CA GLU A 6 8.43 5.71 -14.38
C GLU A 6 7.56 6.34 -13.30
N LEU A 7 7.33 5.63 -12.18
CA LEU A 7 6.58 6.15 -11.03
C LEU A 7 7.25 7.40 -10.45
N LEU A 8 8.57 7.34 -10.23
CA LEU A 8 9.31 8.46 -9.66
C LEU A 8 9.34 9.67 -10.58
N ALA A 9 9.51 9.47 -11.88
CA ALA A 9 9.48 10.54 -12.87
C ALA A 9 8.11 11.23 -12.93
N TRP A 10 7.04 10.44 -12.91
CA TRP A 10 5.66 10.94 -12.90
C TRP A 10 5.38 11.77 -11.64
N LEU A 11 5.79 11.28 -10.48
CA LEU A 11 5.60 12.01 -9.21
C LEU A 11 6.43 13.31 -9.17
N ALA A 12 7.63 13.30 -9.75
CA ALA A 12 8.45 14.51 -9.84
C ALA A 12 7.75 15.62 -10.64
N GLU A 13 7.01 15.27 -11.68
CA GLU A 13 6.21 16.25 -12.43
C GLU A 13 5.04 16.78 -11.59
N LYS A 14 4.34 15.92 -10.87
CA LYS A 14 3.24 16.32 -9.98
C LYS A 14 3.75 17.22 -8.86
N ASP A 15 4.91 16.92 -8.31
CA ASP A 15 5.54 17.68 -7.23
C ASP A 15 5.73 19.16 -7.60
N LYS A 16 6.10 19.45 -8.84
CA LYS A 16 6.30 20.82 -9.33
C LYS A 16 5.04 21.68 -9.29
N ARG A 17 3.86 21.06 -9.22
CA ARG A 17 2.58 21.76 -9.20
C ARG A 17 2.04 21.98 -7.79
N LEU A 18 2.71 21.41 -6.79
CA LEU A 18 2.29 21.52 -5.40
C LEU A 18 2.87 22.75 -4.73
N GLU A 19 2.11 23.32 -3.81
CA GLU A 19 2.53 24.47 -3.00
C GLU A 19 2.77 24.07 -1.54
N LYS A 20 2.21 22.91 -1.12
CA LYS A 20 2.32 22.41 0.25
C LYS A 20 2.81 20.97 0.26
N GLU A 21 3.45 20.59 1.36
CA GLU A 21 3.91 19.21 1.56
C GLU A 21 2.73 18.25 1.66
N MET A 22 2.89 17.07 1.05
CA MET A 22 1.96 15.95 1.20
C MET A 22 2.71 14.65 1.31
N THR A 23 2.13 13.71 2.04
CA THR A 23 2.66 12.36 2.18
C THR A 23 1.81 11.38 1.37
N LEU A 24 2.45 10.67 0.45
CA LEU A 24 1.84 9.60 -0.32
C LEU A 24 2.38 8.27 0.19
N VAL A 25 1.50 7.39 0.64
CA VAL A 25 1.88 6.03 1.03
C VAL A 25 1.46 5.09 -0.08
N ALA A 26 2.42 4.56 -0.83
CA ALA A 26 2.15 3.55 -1.84
C ALA A 26 1.69 2.25 -1.17
N VAL A 27 0.69 1.60 -1.76
CA VAL A 27 0.12 0.35 -1.25
C VAL A 27 0.10 -0.70 -2.36
N GLY A 28 -0.26 -1.94 -2.03
CA GLY A 28 -0.41 -3.01 -3.00
C GLY A 28 0.84 -3.26 -3.86
N GLY A 29 0.62 -3.50 -5.14
CA GLY A 29 1.71 -3.73 -6.11
C GLY A 29 2.62 -2.54 -6.29
N THR A 30 2.11 -1.32 -6.12
CA THR A 30 2.91 -0.09 -6.16
C THR A 30 3.94 -0.07 -5.04
N ALA A 31 3.54 -0.42 -3.82
CA ALA A 31 4.46 -0.53 -2.69
C ALA A 31 5.53 -1.59 -2.95
N MET A 32 5.14 -2.77 -3.44
CA MET A 32 6.05 -3.84 -3.78
C MET A 32 7.11 -3.41 -4.81
N THR A 33 6.68 -2.66 -5.82
CA THR A 33 7.57 -2.13 -6.87
C THR A 33 8.55 -1.10 -6.30
N LEU A 34 8.08 -0.18 -5.47
CA LEU A 34 8.93 0.83 -4.84
C LEU A 34 9.92 0.24 -3.84
N LEU A 35 9.54 -0.84 -3.16
CA LEU A 35 10.43 -1.58 -2.25
C LEU A 35 11.45 -2.46 -2.99
N GLY A 36 11.36 -2.55 -4.31
CA GLY A 36 12.26 -3.38 -5.12
C GLY A 36 11.94 -4.88 -5.07
N LEU A 37 10.75 -5.24 -4.60
CA LEU A 37 10.31 -6.63 -4.48
C LEU A 37 9.56 -7.11 -5.72
N LYS A 38 9.16 -6.18 -6.58
CA LYS A 38 8.61 -6.42 -7.90
C LYS A 38 9.26 -5.49 -8.91
N SER A 39 9.38 -5.93 -10.16
CA SER A 39 9.96 -5.10 -11.23
C SER A 39 9.00 -3.99 -11.69
N SER A 40 7.70 -4.23 -11.59
CA SER A 40 6.68 -3.30 -12.07
C SER A 40 5.31 -3.59 -11.46
N THR A 41 4.40 -2.64 -11.60
CA THR A 41 3.00 -2.77 -11.23
C THR A 41 2.09 -2.46 -12.41
N ILE A 42 0.86 -2.96 -12.38
CA ILE A 42 -0.16 -2.66 -13.39
C ILE A 42 -0.91 -1.37 -13.00
N ASP A 43 -1.30 -1.28 -11.74
CA ASP A 43 -2.08 -0.17 -11.19
C ASP A 43 -1.19 0.71 -10.30
N VAL A 44 -1.58 1.95 -10.12
CA VAL A 44 -0.92 2.89 -9.19
C VAL A 44 -1.87 3.12 -8.03
N ASP A 45 -1.45 2.67 -6.84
CA ASP A 45 -2.26 2.72 -5.63
C ASP A 45 -1.55 3.54 -4.55
N PHE A 46 -2.20 4.60 -4.07
CA PHE A 46 -1.70 5.42 -2.97
C PHE A 46 -2.77 5.60 -1.89
N CYS A 47 -2.31 5.72 -0.65
CA CYS A 47 -3.12 6.15 0.49
C CYS A 47 -2.61 7.50 0.98
N LEU A 48 -3.53 8.43 1.25
CA LEU A 48 -3.24 9.77 1.71
C LEU A 48 -4.41 10.28 2.56
N SER A 49 -4.26 11.47 3.17
CA SER A 49 -5.38 12.06 3.91
C SER A 49 -6.49 12.51 2.96
N ALA A 50 -7.70 12.68 3.49
CA ALA A 50 -8.85 13.14 2.72
C ALA A 50 -8.59 14.51 2.07
N VAL A 51 -7.92 15.42 2.77
CA VAL A 51 -7.58 16.76 2.25
C VAL A 51 -6.55 16.65 1.12
N GLU A 52 -5.49 15.88 1.33
CA GLU A 52 -4.44 15.66 0.34
C GLU A 52 -4.97 14.97 -0.92
N ARG A 53 -5.91 14.03 -0.74
CA ARG A 53 -6.56 13.35 -1.86
C ARG A 53 -7.27 14.33 -2.80
N LYS A 54 -8.01 15.28 -2.26
CA LYS A 54 -8.69 16.29 -3.07
C LYS A 54 -7.71 17.15 -3.86
N ILE A 55 -6.60 17.52 -3.24
CA ILE A 55 -5.53 18.30 -3.89
C ILE A 55 -4.91 17.47 -5.01
N PHE A 56 -4.57 16.21 -4.72
CA PHE A 56 -3.94 15.31 -5.68
C PHE A 56 -4.85 15.03 -6.89
N GLU A 57 -6.13 14.77 -6.65
CA GLU A 57 -7.11 14.53 -7.72
C GLU A 57 -7.21 15.71 -8.69
N LYS A 58 -7.12 16.95 -8.19
CA LYS A 58 -7.16 18.16 -9.02
C LYS A 58 -5.93 18.31 -9.93
N MET A 59 -4.82 17.68 -9.57
CA MET A 59 -3.61 17.71 -10.39
C MET A 59 -3.60 16.67 -11.50
N MET A 60 -4.54 15.75 -11.50
CA MET A 60 -4.63 14.70 -12.50
C MET A 60 -5.03 15.27 -13.85
N THR A 61 -4.36 14.84 -14.90
CA THR A 61 -4.59 15.27 -16.29
C THR A 61 -5.19 14.13 -17.11
N LYS A 62 -5.60 14.45 -18.34
CA LYS A 62 -6.07 13.43 -19.28
C LYS A 62 -4.98 12.41 -19.62
N GLN A 63 -3.71 12.82 -19.62
CA GLN A 63 -2.58 11.95 -19.90
C GLN A 63 -2.36 10.91 -18.78
N ASP A 64 -2.72 11.25 -17.55
CA ASP A 64 -2.59 10.32 -16.42
C ASP A 64 -3.59 9.16 -16.49
N LYS A 65 -4.65 9.31 -17.29
CA LYS A 65 -5.67 8.26 -17.49
C LYS A 65 -5.16 7.03 -18.23
N LYS A 66 -3.95 7.08 -18.77
CA LYS A 66 -3.27 5.88 -19.34
C LYS A 66 -3.01 4.83 -18.27
N TRP A 67 -2.91 5.25 -17.00
CA TRP A 67 -2.75 4.37 -15.84
C TRP A 67 -4.04 4.32 -15.03
N LYS A 68 -4.33 3.17 -14.47
CA LYS A 68 -5.37 3.06 -13.46
C LYS A 68 -4.76 3.53 -12.13
N ILE A 69 -5.31 4.60 -11.58
CA ILE A 69 -4.82 5.22 -10.35
C ILE A 69 -5.94 5.16 -9.32
N ASP A 70 -5.70 4.45 -8.24
CA ASP A 70 -6.63 4.34 -7.12
C ASP A 70 -6.06 5.07 -5.90
N LEU A 71 -6.88 5.93 -5.30
CA LEU A 71 -6.52 6.71 -4.12
C LEU A 71 -7.40 6.27 -2.95
N PHE A 72 -6.74 5.80 -1.90
CA PHE A 72 -7.36 5.39 -0.64
C PHE A 72 -7.16 6.48 0.41
N THR A 73 -7.98 6.49 1.45
CA THR A 73 -8.01 7.59 2.42
C THR A 73 -7.81 7.09 3.85
N ASP A 74 -6.90 7.76 4.57
CA ASP A 74 -6.70 7.60 6.02
C ASP A 74 -6.55 6.15 6.50
N GLY A 75 -5.82 5.35 5.73
CA GLY A 75 -5.53 3.96 6.10
C GLY A 75 -6.63 2.96 5.78
N TYR A 76 -7.74 3.39 5.19
CA TYR A 76 -8.76 2.48 4.66
C TYR A 76 -8.34 2.07 3.24
N ILE A 77 -7.70 0.92 3.15
CA ILE A 77 -7.07 0.41 1.92
C ILE A 77 -7.77 -0.88 1.52
N PHE A 78 -8.28 -0.91 0.27
CA PHE A 78 -9.13 -1.98 -0.22
C PHE A 78 -10.35 -2.14 0.72
N SER A 79 -10.43 -3.21 1.50
CA SER A 79 -11.52 -3.43 2.46
C SER A 79 -11.05 -3.42 3.92
N GLU A 80 -9.79 -3.07 4.17
CA GLU A 80 -9.15 -3.12 5.48
C GLU A 80 -8.83 -1.72 6.00
N GLN A 81 -9.23 -1.46 7.24
CA GLN A 81 -8.83 -0.27 7.97
C GLN A 81 -7.55 -0.59 8.76
N LEU A 82 -6.43 -0.08 8.30
CA LEU A 82 -5.15 -0.22 9.01
C LEU A 82 -5.14 0.62 10.30
N PRO A 83 -4.32 0.23 11.30
CA PRO A 83 -4.10 1.05 12.48
C PRO A 83 -3.60 2.45 12.11
N TYR A 84 -3.91 3.44 12.94
CA TYR A 84 -3.62 4.86 12.66
C TYR A 84 -2.13 5.17 12.42
N ASP A 85 -1.23 4.32 12.91
CA ASP A 85 0.22 4.51 12.77
C ASP A 85 0.79 3.97 11.45
N TYR A 86 -0.06 3.54 10.51
CA TYR A 86 0.39 2.92 9.25
C TYR A 86 1.36 3.80 8.47
N ALA A 87 1.12 5.10 8.43
CA ALA A 87 1.98 6.04 7.71
C ALA A 87 3.34 6.22 8.39
N ASP A 88 3.37 6.17 9.73
CA ASP A 88 4.62 6.26 10.49
C ASP A 88 5.47 5.00 10.31
N LYS A 89 4.84 3.83 10.21
CA LYS A 89 5.52 2.56 9.96
C LYS A 89 5.99 2.40 8.51
N ALA A 90 5.39 3.14 7.58
CA ALA A 90 5.75 3.07 6.17
C ALA A 90 7.19 3.54 5.95
N LYS A 91 7.88 2.89 5.00
CA LYS A 91 9.26 3.23 4.66
C LYS A 91 9.30 4.42 3.73
N GLU A 92 10.07 5.45 4.07
CA GLU A 92 10.33 6.56 3.17
C GLU A 92 11.16 6.08 1.99
N ILE A 93 10.64 6.28 0.77
CA ILE A 93 11.30 5.89 -0.48
C ILE A 93 12.03 7.08 -1.09
N LYS A 94 11.37 8.24 -1.13
CA LYS A 94 11.95 9.46 -1.69
C LYS A 94 11.24 10.69 -1.13
N ARG A 95 12.03 11.72 -0.88
CA ARG A 95 11.52 13.03 -0.49
C ARG A 95 11.79 14.01 -1.62
N LEU A 96 10.72 14.54 -2.20
CA LEU A 96 10.77 15.61 -3.21
C LEU A 96 10.59 16.97 -2.50
N ASP A 97 10.42 18.04 -3.26
CA ASP A 97 10.24 19.37 -2.66
C ASP A 97 8.94 19.45 -1.84
N HIS A 98 7.88 18.78 -2.27
CA HIS A 98 6.57 18.78 -1.61
C HIS A 98 6.08 17.36 -1.26
N ILE A 99 6.40 16.36 -2.07
CA ILE A 99 5.94 14.99 -1.86
C ILE A 99 6.94 14.20 -1.02
N VAL A 100 6.45 13.65 0.07
CA VAL A 100 7.14 12.59 0.82
C VAL A 100 6.53 11.26 0.37
N LEU A 101 7.27 10.51 -0.43
CA LEU A 101 6.82 9.22 -0.94
C LEU A 101 7.26 8.11 0.00
N LYS A 102 6.29 7.37 0.50
CA LYS A 102 6.51 6.19 1.35
C LYS A 102 5.93 4.95 0.71
N ALA A 103 6.42 3.79 1.10
CA ALA A 103 5.82 2.50 0.77
C ALA A 103 5.30 1.87 2.06
N LEU A 104 4.11 1.30 1.99
CA LEU A 104 3.47 0.63 3.13
C LEU A 104 4.42 -0.41 3.73
N ALA A 105 4.46 -0.52 5.04
CA ALA A 105 5.30 -1.49 5.74
C ALA A 105 4.94 -2.93 5.30
N PRO A 106 5.94 -3.84 5.16
CA PRO A 106 5.67 -5.22 4.77
C PRO A 106 4.58 -5.91 5.57
N VAL A 107 4.52 -5.69 6.89
CA VAL A 107 3.47 -6.26 7.76
C VAL A 107 2.07 -5.80 7.31
N ASP A 108 1.92 -4.55 6.97
CA ASP A 108 0.63 -3.98 6.54
C ASP A 108 0.28 -4.41 5.10
N ILE A 109 1.27 -4.60 4.24
CA ILE A 109 1.03 -5.15 2.89
C ILE A 109 0.44 -6.55 3.00
N ILE A 110 1.00 -7.42 3.86
CA ILE A 110 0.47 -8.77 4.08
C ILE A 110 -0.98 -8.71 4.56
N ILE A 111 -1.28 -7.86 5.53
CA ILE A 111 -2.63 -7.71 6.07
C ILE A 111 -3.63 -7.32 4.98
N THR A 112 -3.29 -6.35 4.13
CA THR A 112 -4.18 -5.88 3.06
C THR A 112 -4.33 -6.87 1.90
N LYS A 113 -3.45 -7.86 1.78
CA LYS A 113 -3.55 -8.95 0.80
C LYS A 113 -4.27 -10.17 1.33
N ALA A 114 -4.26 -10.37 2.63
CA ALA A 114 -4.80 -11.57 3.28
C ALA A 114 -6.31 -11.75 3.06
N ALA A 115 -7.08 -10.69 2.97
CA ALA A 115 -8.52 -10.78 2.75
C ALA A 115 -8.86 -11.42 1.40
N ARG A 116 -8.17 -11.03 0.34
CA ARG A 116 -8.36 -11.55 -1.01
C ARG A 116 -7.63 -12.88 -1.24
N LEU A 117 -6.39 -12.95 -0.86
CA LEU A 117 -5.48 -14.10 -0.91
C LEU A 117 -5.57 -14.94 -2.21
N ASN A 118 -5.42 -14.29 -3.34
CA ASN A 118 -5.28 -15.00 -4.62
C ASN A 118 -3.83 -15.45 -4.85
N ALA A 119 -3.56 -16.16 -5.96
CA ALA A 119 -2.22 -16.68 -6.27
C ALA A 119 -1.14 -15.60 -6.30
N ARG A 120 -1.45 -14.42 -6.87
CA ARG A 120 -0.50 -13.29 -6.90
C ARG A 120 -0.22 -12.75 -5.50
N ASP A 121 -1.26 -12.71 -4.66
CA ASP A 121 -1.11 -12.27 -3.27
C ASP A 121 -0.22 -13.23 -2.49
N GLU A 122 -0.32 -14.54 -2.73
CA GLU A 122 0.55 -15.54 -2.11
C GLU A 122 2.02 -15.35 -2.52
N GLU A 123 2.29 -15.09 -3.79
CA GLU A 123 3.64 -14.79 -4.27
C GLU A 123 4.22 -13.52 -3.62
N ASP A 124 3.41 -12.48 -3.54
CA ASP A 124 3.81 -11.22 -2.90
C ASP A 124 4.09 -11.41 -1.40
N ILE A 125 3.24 -12.17 -0.71
CA ILE A 125 3.41 -12.50 0.71
C ILE A 125 4.70 -13.29 0.92
N ALA A 126 4.97 -14.28 0.07
CA ALA A 126 6.20 -15.06 0.14
C ALA A 126 7.46 -14.17 0.07
N ALA A 127 7.44 -13.12 -0.75
CA ALA A 127 8.53 -12.16 -0.84
C ALA A 127 8.67 -11.23 0.37
N LEU A 128 7.59 -11.04 1.12
CA LEU A 128 7.52 -10.11 2.26
C LEU A 128 7.87 -10.75 3.61
N VAL A 129 7.64 -12.05 3.77
CA VAL A 129 7.68 -12.71 5.10
C VAL A 129 9.02 -12.57 5.79
N LYS A 130 10.13 -12.53 5.07
CA LYS A 130 11.47 -12.37 5.65
C LYS A 130 11.68 -11.01 6.33
N PHE A 131 10.84 -10.03 6.04
CA PHE A 131 10.89 -8.69 6.63
C PHE A 131 9.89 -8.50 7.76
N VAL A 132 9.12 -9.54 8.12
CA VAL A 132 7.99 -9.41 9.03
C VAL A 132 8.15 -10.35 10.24
N ASN A 133 7.94 -9.79 11.42
CA ASN A 133 7.88 -10.54 12.66
C ASN A 133 6.48 -11.13 12.81
N LYS A 134 6.42 -12.46 13.09
CA LYS A 134 5.16 -13.20 13.23
C LYS A 134 4.25 -12.62 14.31
N ASP A 135 4.78 -12.30 15.48
CA ASP A 135 4.00 -11.81 16.60
C ASP A 135 3.44 -10.41 16.33
N GLU A 136 4.22 -9.56 15.68
CA GLU A 136 3.76 -8.25 15.24
C GLU A 136 2.63 -8.38 14.21
N LEU A 137 2.78 -9.28 13.24
CA LEU A 137 1.76 -9.53 12.23
C LEU A 137 0.44 -9.95 12.87
N ILE A 138 0.48 -10.88 13.82
CA ILE A 138 -0.70 -11.38 14.53
C ILE A 138 -1.38 -10.22 15.28
N LYS A 139 -0.62 -9.44 16.02
CA LYS A 139 -1.16 -8.32 16.80
C LYS A 139 -1.83 -7.26 15.92
N ARG A 140 -1.20 -6.91 14.81
CA ARG A 140 -1.77 -5.92 13.87
C ARG A 140 -3.00 -6.47 13.17
N PHE A 141 -2.97 -7.74 12.75
CA PHE A 141 -4.12 -8.40 12.15
C PHE A 141 -5.34 -8.37 13.08
N GLU A 142 -5.17 -8.66 14.37
CA GLU A 142 -6.27 -8.64 15.34
C GLU A 142 -6.91 -7.26 15.49
N LYS A 143 -6.16 -6.19 15.29
CA LYS A 143 -6.71 -4.84 15.27
C LYS A 143 -7.53 -4.58 14.00
N VAL A 144 -7.06 -5.06 12.86
CA VAL A 144 -7.69 -4.82 11.56
C VAL A 144 -8.96 -5.65 11.37
N VAL A 145 -8.93 -6.91 11.78
CA VAL A 145 -10.06 -7.83 11.56
C VAL A 145 -11.33 -7.39 12.29
N LYS A 146 -11.21 -6.70 13.42
CA LYS A 146 -12.35 -6.21 14.19
C LYS A 146 -13.22 -5.21 13.44
N THR A 147 -12.66 -4.48 12.49
CA THR A 147 -13.34 -3.46 11.70
C THR A 147 -13.44 -3.83 10.22
N TYR A 148 -13.15 -5.09 9.89
CA TYR A 148 -13.19 -5.54 8.52
C TYR A 148 -14.61 -5.49 7.95
N ALA A 149 -14.76 -4.90 6.77
CA ALA A 149 -16.06 -4.69 6.14
C ALA A 149 -16.63 -5.97 5.49
N GLY A 150 -15.79 -6.97 5.22
CA GLY A 150 -16.19 -8.22 4.62
C GLY A 150 -16.50 -9.31 5.66
N ARG A 151 -16.41 -10.56 5.25
CA ARG A 151 -16.67 -11.71 6.11
C ARG A 151 -15.48 -12.01 6.99
N GLU A 152 -15.61 -11.80 8.28
CA GLU A 152 -14.56 -12.01 9.28
C GLU A 152 -14.00 -13.43 9.26
N GLU A 153 -14.89 -14.44 9.19
CA GLU A 153 -14.50 -15.85 9.21
C GLU A 153 -13.58 -16.20 8.04
N GLU A 154 -13.91 -15.71 6.84
CA GLU A 154 -13.11 -15.92 5.64
C GLU A 154 -11.75 -15.24 5.77
N TYR A 155 -11.70 -14.01 6.26
CA TYR A 155 -10.47 -13.28 6.49
C TYR A 155 -9.56 -14.00 7.50
N ARG A 156 -10.13 -14.47 8.60
CA ARG A 156 -9.39 -15.26 9.60
C ARG A 156 -8.88 -16.56 9.03
N TYR A 157 -9.66 -17.22 8.20
CA TYR A 157 -9.26 -18.46 7.54
C TYR A 157 -8.06 -18.22 6.61
N HIS A 158 -8.11 -17.18 5.78
CA HIS A 158 -6.99 -16.79 4.91
C HIS A 158 -5.74 -16.49 5.73
N PHE A 159 -5.90 -15.78 6.82
CA PHE A 159 -4.79 -15.43 7.70
C PHE A 159 -4.13 -16.67 8.32
N GLN A 160 -4.92 -17.63 8.73
CA GLN A 160 -4.40 -18.92 9.25
C GLN A 160 -3.61 -19.67 8.17
N ILE A 161 -4.06 -19.64 6.93
CA ILE A 161 -3.31 -20.22 5.81
C ILE A 161 -1.94 -19.55 5.68
N ILE A 162 -1.88 -18.23 5.77
CA ILE A 162 -0.64 -17.46 5.69
C ILE A 162 0.32 -17.86 6.82
N LEU A 163 -0.17 -17.89 8.06
CA LEU A 163 0.65 -18.26 9.21
C LEU A 163 1.21 -19.68 9.06
N LYS A 164 0.38 -20.63 8.66
CA LYS A 164 0.78 -22.04 8.50
C LYS A 164 1.78 -22.21 7.36
N ARG A 165 1.58 -21.54 6.25
CA ARG A 165 2.41 -21.72 5.05
C ARG A 165 3.73 -20.97 5.10
N PHE A 166 3.75 -19.76 5.65
CA PHE A 166 4.90 -18.87 5.56
C PHE A 166 5.63 -18.60 6.87
N PHE A 167 5.04 -18.89 8.01
CA PHE A 167 5.59 -18.55 9.33
C PHE A 167 5.82 -19.75 10.25
N ASN A 168 5.82 -20.92 9.73
CA ASN A 168 6.14 -22.14 10.51
C ASN A 168 7.64 -22.45 10.50
#